data_eb374ae4fd3a7c6eb1e8fd482a0f919a
#
_entry.id   eb374ae4fd3a7c6eb1e8fd482a0f919a
#
_cell.length_a   1.000
_cell.length_b   1.000
_cell.length_c   1.000
_cell.angle_alpha   90.00
_cell.angle_beta   90.00
_cell.angle_gamma   90.00
#
_symmetry.space_group_name_H-M   'P 1'
#
loop_
_entity.id
_entity.type
_entity.pdbx_description
1 polymer ?
#
loop_
_entity_poly.entity_id
_entity_poly.type
_entity_poly.pdbx_seq_one_letter_code
_entity_poly.pdbx_strand_id
1 'polypeptide(L)'
;REAYPGDIFYLHSRLLERAAKIIKEEEVAREMNDLPESLKGIVKGGGSLTALPIIETQAGDVSAYIPTNVISITDGQIFLETDLFNQGVRPAINVGISVSRVGGNAQIKAMKKVAGTLKMDQAQYRELEAFSKFSSDMDPITAMTIDKGRKNAQLLIQPQYSPMPVEQQIAILYC
;
A
#
# COMPACT_ATOMS: atom_id res chain seq x y z
N ARG A 1 4.43 19.09 19.66
CA ARG A 1 5.37 19.90 18.84
C ARG A 1 5.98 19.07 17.72
N GLU A 2 5.20 18.79 16.71
CA GLU A 2 5.59 17.91 15.61
C GLU A 2 6.75 18.45 14.77
N ALA A 3 6.91 19.78 14.71
CA ALA A 3 7.89 20.43 13.83
C ALA A 3 9.14 20.95 14.56
N TYR A 4 9.32 20.60 15.82
CA TYR A 4 10.54 21.01 16.55
C TYR A 4 11.52 19.83 16.63
N PRO A 5 12.79 20.04 16.24
CA PRO A 5 13.51 21.31 15.99
C PRO A 5 13.33 21.99 14.62
N GLY A 6 12.39 21.62 13.79
CA GLY A 6 12.09 22.28 12.50
C GLY A 6 12.72 21.65 11.26
N ASP A 7 13.64 20.72 11.43
CA ASP A 7 14.31 19.97 10.35
C ASP A 7 13.78 18.53 10.18
N ILE A 8 12.63 18.21 10.78
CA ILE A 8 12.05 16.87 10.79
C ILE A 8 11.81 16.36 9.36
N PHE A 9 11.31 17.21 8.45
CA PHE A 9 11.12 16.83 7.07
C PHE A 9 12.43 16.39 6.42
N TYR A 10 13.49 17.17 6.59
CA TYR A 10 14.82 16.86 6.05
C TYR A 10 15.40 15.58 6.64
N LEU A 11 15.21 15.36 7.94
CA LEU A 11 15.64 14.14 8.61
C LEU A 11 14.92 12.90 8.04
N HIS A 12 13.59 12.97 7.91
CA HIS A 12 12.79 11.88 7.36
C HIS A 12 13.14 11.61 5.89
N SER A 13 13.31 12.64 5.05
CA SER A 13 13.67 12.46 3.66
C SER A 13 15.03 11.79 3.51
N ARG A 14 16.04 12.23 4.24
CA ARG A 14 17.37 11.61 4.23
C ARG A 14 17.36 10.16 4.68
N LEU A 15 16.56 9.84 5.70
CA LEU A 15 16.42 8.46 6.19
C LEU A 15 15.73 7.57 5.15
N LEU A 16 14.64 8.03 4.57
CA LEU A 16 13.84 7.26 3.63
C LEU A 16 14.51 7.14 2.24
N GLU A 17 15.32 8.10 1.84
CA GLU A 17 16.13 8.01 0.62
C GLU A 17 17.19 6.92 0.65
N ARG A 18 17.47 6.34 1.82
CA ARG A 18 18.30 5.12 1.92
C ARG A 18 17.61 3.90 1.30
N ALA A 19 16.28 3.91 1.23
CA ALA A 19 15.53 2.89 0.51
C ALA A 19 15.66 3.12 -1.00
N ALA A 20 16.51 2.33 -1.65
CA ALA A 20 16.83 2.47 -3.04
C ALA A 20 17.09 1.12 -3.71
N LYS A 21 17.04 1.11 -5.02
CA LYS A 21 17.50 -0.02 -5.84
C LYS A 21 18.78 0.38 -6.56
N ILE A 22 19.82 -0.40 -6.34
CA ILE A 22 21.13 -0.18 -6.96
C ILE A 22 21.12 -0.73 -8.39
N ILE A 23 21.79 -0.04 -9.30
CA ILE A 23 21.99 -0.46 -10.69
C ILE A 23 22.66 -1.85 -10.74
N LYS A 24 22.31 -2.65 -11.75
CA LYS A 24 22.81 -4.04 -11.87
C LYS A 24 24.28 -4.12 -12.25
N GLU A 25 24.74 -3.17 -13.04
CA GLU A 25 26.12 -3.08 -13.53
C GLU A 25 27.04 -2.71 -12.37
N GLU A 26 27.88 -3.66 -11.96
CA GLU A 26 28.76 -3.52 -10.80
C GLU A 26 29.79 -2.42 -10.96
N GLU A 27 30.32 -2.24 -12.16
CA GLU A 27 31.28 -1.16 -12.47
C GLU A 27 30.68 0.23 -12.22
N VAL A 28 29.45 0.45 -12.71
CA VAL A 28 28.72 1.70 -12.51
C VAL A 28 28.34 1.90 -11.04
N ALA A 29 27.96 0.83 -10.34
CA ALA A 29 27.65 0.91 -8.91
C ALA A 29 28.85 1.32 -8.06
N ARG A 30 30.07 0.93 -8.46
CA ARG A 30 31.32 1.31 -7.78
C ARG A 30 31.77 2.76 -8.06
N GLU A 31 31.27 3.37 -9.12
CA GLU A 31 31.59 4.74 -9.51
C GLU A 31 30.60 5.79 -8.95
N MET A 32 29.67 5.39 -8.08
CA MET A 32 28.73 6.34 -7.45
C MET A 32 29.48 7.42 -6.67
N ASN A 33 29.11 8.69 -6.92
CA ASN A 33 29.82 9.86 -6.40
C ASN A 33 29.93 9.93 -4.87
N ASP A 34 28.94 9.42 -4.16
CA ASP A 34 28.86 9.47 -2.70
C ASP A 34 29.37 8.18 -2.02
N LEU A 35 30.01 7.29 -2.78
CA LEU A 35 30.51 6.05 -2.23
C LEU A 35 31.89 6.24 -1.59
N PRO A 36 32.07 5.98 -0.29
CA PRO A 36 33.39 6.01 0.35
C PRO A 36 34.37 5.05 -0.34
N GLU A 37 35.61 5.46 -0.50
CA GLU A 37 36.70 4.65 -1.13
C GLU A 37 36.82 3.26 -0.48
N SER A 38 36.64 3.17 0.84
CA SER A 38 36.68 1.91 1.59
C SER A 38 35.61 0.90 1.17
N LEU A 39 34.51 1.35 0.56
CA LEU A 39 33.41 0.50 0.14
C LEU A 39 33.44 0.15 -1.35
N LYS A 40 34.19 0.86 -2.18
CA LYS A 40 34.26 0.64 -3.63
C LYS A 40 34.64 -0.81 -4.00
N GLY A 41 35.50 -1.45 -3.20
CA GLY A 41 35.89 -2.84 -3.42
C GLY A 41 34.86 -3.88 -2.98
N ILE A 42 33.85 -3.48 -2.20
CA ILE A 42 32.86 -4.37 -1.58
C ILE A 42 31.50 -4.29 -2.28
N VAL A 43 31.23 -3.15 -2.92
CA VAL A 43 29.94 -2.89 -3.57
C VAL A 43 29.70 -3.86 -4.73
N LYS A 44 28.51 -4.47 -4.69
CA LYS A 44 27.96 -5.31 -5.77
C LYS A 44 26.74 -4.62 -6.38
N GLY A 45 26.50 -4.81 -7.67
CA GLY A 45 25.32 -4.31 -8.34
C GLY A 45 24.06 -5.09 -7.97
N GLY A 46 22.89 -4.50 -8.23
CA GLY A 46 21.59 -5.14 -8.21
C GLY A 46 20.91 -5.29 -6.84
N GLY A 47 21.46 -4.74 -5.77
CA GLY A 47 20.82 -4.74 -4.45
C GLY A 47 19.62 -3.82 -4.36
N SER A 48 18.70 -4.08 -3.42
CA SER A 48 17.58 -3.20 -3.12
C SER A 48 17.23 -3.20 -1.63
N LEU A 49 16.80 -2.04 -1.14
CA LEU A 49 16.28 -1.85 0.20
C LEU A 49 14.89 -1.23 0.11
N THR A 50 13.90 -1.87 0.71
CA THR A 50 12.54 -1.34 0.83
C THR A 50 12.29 -0.91 2.27
N ALA A 51 11.83 0.32 2.46
CA ALA A 51 11.42 0.84 3.76
C ALA A 51 9.90 0.88 3.87
N LEU A 52 9.37 0.44 5.01
CA LEU A 52 7.96 0.52 5.38
C LEU A 52 7.83 1.35 6.66
N PRO A 53 7.84 2.70 6.58
CA PRO A 53 7.67 3.55 7.74
C PRO A 53 6.24 3.44 8.27
N ILE A 54 6.10 3.31 9.58
CA ILE A 54 4.80 3.28 10.25
C ILE A 54 4.61 4.63 10.95
N ILE A 55 3.54 5.32 10.59
CA ILE A 55 3.18 6.63 11.14
C ILE A 55 1.86 6.51 11.88
N GLU A 56 1.87 6.86 13.15
CA GLU A 56 0.66 6.97 13.96
C GLU A 56 -0.01 8.31 13.69
N THR A 57 -1.32 8.28 13.44
CA THR A 57 -2.13 9.49 13.29
C THR A 57 -2.97 9.71 14.54
N GLN A 58 -3.14 10.97 14.96
CA GLN A 58 -4.05 11.34 16.03
C GLN A 58 -5.48 11.42 15.48
N ALA A 59 -6.39 10.58 16.01
CA ALA A 59 -7.80 10.53 15.58
C ALA A 59 -8.00 10.37 14.04
N GLY A 60 -7.08 9.72 13.35
CA GLY A 60 -7.14 9.53 11.92
C GLY A 60 -6.77 10.77 11.07
N ASP A 61 -6.23 11.82 11.70
CA ASP A 61 -5.82 13.04 10.98
C ASP A 61 -4.56 12.80 10.15
N VAL A 62 -4.75 12.56 8.87
CA VAL A 62 -3.68 12.39 7.89
C VAL A 62 -3.16 13.71 7.32
N SER A 63 -3.82 14.83 7.65
CA SER A 63 -3.42 16.17 7.22
C SER A 63 -2.36 16.82 8.13
N ALA A 64 -2.05 16.19 9.25
CA ALA A 64 -1.02 16.64 10.16
C ALA A 64 0.38 16.68 9.49
N TYR A 65 1.31 17.42 10.11
CA TYR A 65 2.62 17.71 9.53
C TYR A 65 3.45 16.45 9.22
N ILE A 66 3.56 15.52 10.14
CA ILE A 66 4.38 14.31 9.94
C ILE A 66 3.75 13.37 8.89
N PRO A 67 2.44 13.01 8.95
CA PRO A 67 1.82 12.19 7.91
C PRO A 67 1.97 12.76 6.51
N THR A 68 1.68 14.05 6.31
CA THR A 68 1.77 14.71 4.99
C THR A 68 3.19 14.70 4.44
N ASN A 69 4.19 14.95 5.28
CA ASN A 69 5.59 14.91 4.89
C ASN A 69 6.01 13.51 4.45
N VAL A 70 5.68 12.48 5.23
CA VAL A 70 6.04 11.09 4.89
C VAL A 70 5.33 10.61 3.62
N ILE A 71 4.06 10.96 3.43
CA ILE A 71 3.33 10.67 2.18
C ILE A 71 4.01 11.32 0.97
N SER A 72 4.54 12.54 1.12
CA SER A 72 5.23 13.24 0.02
C SER A 72 6.58 12.62 -0.35
N ILE A 73 7.27 12.02 0.62
CA ILE A 73 8.59 11.40 0.43
C ILE A 73 8.46 9.98 -0.14
N THR A 74 7.46 9.22 0.31
CA THR A 74 7.30 7.80 -0.04
C THR A 74 6.58 7.60 -1.39
N ASP A 75 6.66 6.38 -1.93
CA ASP A 75 6.01 5.99 -3.19
C ASP A 75 4.55 5.54 -3.04
N GLY A 76 3.94 5.89 -1.95
CA GLY A 76 2.55 5.58 -1.67
C GLY A 76 2.29 5.41 -0.19
N GLN A 77 1.05 5.11 0.14
CA GLN A 77 0.61 4.91 1.52
C GLN A 77 -0.44 3.82 1.62
N ILE A 78 -0.43 3.12 2.74
CA ILE A 78 -1.45 2.15 3.13
C ILE A 78 -2.16 2.71 4.36
N PHE A 79 -3.44 3.05 4.21
CA PHE A 79 -4.26 3.55 5.32
C PHE A 79 -4.90 2.40 6.08
N LEU A 80 -4.66 2.38 7.40
CA LEU A 80 -5.32 1.49 8.33
C LEU A 80 -6.37 2.26 9.13
N GLU A 81 -7.58 1.72 9.21
CA GLU A 81 -8.70 2.36 9.90
C GLU A 81 -9.19 1.52 11.07
N THR A 82 -9.37 2.17 12.22
CA THR A 82 -9.89 1.52 13.44
C THR A 82 -11.30 0.96 13.25
N ASP A 83 -12.14 1.67 12.50
CA ASP A 83 -13.51 1.23 12.24
C ASP A 83 -13.57 -0.06 11.43
N LEU A 84 -12.71 -0.21 10.42
CA LEU A 84 -12.58 -1.45 9.66
C LEU A 84 -12.09 -2.60 10.55
N PHE A 85 -11.11 -2.32 11.43
CA PHE A 85 -10.62 -3.31 12.38
C PHE A 85 -11.71 -3.81 13.32
N ASN A 86 -12.51 -2.92 13.87
CA ASN A 86 -13.62 -3.23 14.76
C ASN A 86 -14.74 -4.00 14.04
N GLN A 87 -14.93 -3.78 12.74
CA GLN A 87 -15.86 -4.53 11.89
C GLN A 87 -15.36 -5.93 11.53
N GLY A 88 -14.13 -6.29 11.94
CA GLY A 88 -13.52 -7.60 11.63
C GLY A 88 -12.80 -7.66 10.30
N VAL A 89 -12.65 -6.55 9.59
CA VAL A 89 -11.82 -6.47 8.36
C VAL A 89 -10.35 -6.45 8.77
N ARG A 90 -9.64 -7.54 8.50
CA ARG A 90 -8.23 -7.70 8.88
C ARG A 90 -7.44 -8.30 7.73
N PRO A 91 -6.42 -7.58 7.22
CA PRO A 91 -5.93 -6.27 7.66
C PRO A 91 -6.95 -5.16 7.42
N ALA A 92 -6.96 -4.16 8.32
CA ALA A 92 -7.92 -3.06 8.32
C ALA A 92 -7.57 -1.96 7.29
N ILE A 93 -7.28 -2.36 6.06
CA ILE A 93 -6.80 -1.49 4.99
C ILE A 93 -7.98 -0.83 4.29
N ASN A 94 -7.97 0.50 4.25
CA ASN A 94 -8.87 1.24 3.39
C ASN A 94 -8.31 1.29 1.97
N VAL A 95 -8.83 0.42 1.10
CA VAL A 95 -8.39 0.30 -0.30
C VAL A 95 -8.69 1.56 -1.12
N GLY A 96 -9.74 2.30 -0.78
CA GLY A 96 -10.16 3.50 -1.50
C GLY A 96 -9.13 4.62 -1.47
N ILE A 97 -8.61 4.92 -0.28
CA ILE A 97 -7.66 6.02 -0.04
C ILE A 97 -6.19 5.58 -0.04
N SER A 98 -5.92 4.28 -0.02
CA SER A 98 -4.57 3.76 -0.16
C SER A 98 -4.08 3.91 -1.60
N VAL A 99 -2.84 4.35 -1.76
CA VAL A 99 -2.24 4.65 -3.07
C VAL A 99 -0.87 4.00 -3.18
N SER A 100 -0.56 3.46 -4.36
CA SER A 100 0.80 3.06 -4.74
C SER A 100 1.19 3.78 -6.03
N ARG A 101 2.30 4.53 -6.03
CA ARG A 101 2.83 5.19 -7.23
C ARG A 101 3.43 4.20 -8.22
N VAL A 102 3.97 3.09 -7.73
CA VAL A 102 4.47 1.99 -8.56
C VAL A 102 3.30 1.21 -9.17
N GLY A 103 2.27 0.97 -8.38
CA GLY A 103 1.02 0.35 -8.80
C GLY A 103 1.21 -0.99 -9.48
N GLY A 104 0.46 -1.20 -10.56
CA GLY A 104 0.49 -2.45 -11.32
C GLY A 104 1.82 -2.81 -11.97
N ASN A 105 2.80 -1.89 -12.02
CA ASN A 105 4.13 -2.17 -12.56
C ASN A 105 4.95 -3.12 -11.66
N ALA A 106 4.62 -3.19 -10.37
CA ALA A 106 5.22 -4.15 -9.44
C ALA A 106 4.60 -5.54 -9.50
N GLN A 107 3.44 -5.68 -10.16
CA GLN A 107 2.70 -6.94 -10.23
C GLN A 107 3.13 -7.78 -11.42
N ILE A 108 3.15 -9.11 -11.23
CA ILE A 108 3.25 -10.04 -12.36
C ILE A 108 2.00 -9.96 -13.24
N LYS A 109 2.14 -10.30 -14.52
CA LYS A 109 1.06 -10.13 -15.51
C LYS A 109 -0.27 -10.79 -15.11
N ALA A 110 -0.21 -11.98 -14.51
CA ALA A 110 -1.39 -12.71 -14.07
C ALA A 110 -2.12 -11.97 -12.93
N MET A 111 -1.39 -11.51 -11.90
CA MET A 111 -1.95 -10.72 -10.80
C MET A 111 -2.56 -9.41 -11.31
N LYS A 112 -1.86 -8.70 -12.20
CA LYS A 112 -2.36 -7.46 -12.80
C LYS A 112 -3.68 -7.66 -13.53
N LYS A 113 -3.85 -8.79 -14.22
CA LYS A 113 -5.10 -9.12 -14.95
C LYS A 113 -6.25 -9.39 -13.99
N VAL A 114 -6.01 -10.15 -12.92
CA VAL A 114 -7.05 -10.57 -11.97
C VAL A 114 -7.42 -9.44 -11.00
N ALA A 115 -6.43 -8.73 -10.46
CA ALA A 115 -6.66 -7.68 -9.48
C ALA A 115 -6.97 -6.30 -10.09
N GLY A 116 -6.95 -6.17 -11.41
CA GLY A 116 -7.04 -4.87 -12.09
C GLY A 116 -8.30 -4.07 -11.78
N THR A 117 -9.44 -4.74 -11.62
CA THR A 117 -10.73 -4.11 -11.29
C THR A 117 -11.05 -4.10 -9.80
N LEU A 118 -10.33 -4.88 -9.00
CA LEU A 118 -10.66 -5.14 -7.60
C LEU A 118 -10.81 -3.86 -6.76
N LYS A 119 -9.93 -2.88 -6.98
CA LYS A 119 -9.99 -1.59 -6.28
C LYS A 119 -11.28 -0.83 -6.61
N MET A 120 -11.67 -0.80 -7.88
CA MET A 120 -12.90 -0.14 -8.33
C MET A 120 -14.13 -0.87 -7.81
N ASP A 121 -14.14 -2.20 -7.90
CA ASP A 121 -15.23 -3.05 -7.40
C ASP A 121 -15.44 -2.82 -5.89
N GLN A 122 -14.37 -2.73 -5.11
CA GLN A 122 -14.45 -2.47 -3.66
C GLN A 122 -14.89 -1.04 -3.34
N ALA A 123 -14.48 -0.04 -4.11
CA ALA A 123 -14.94 1.34 -3.93
C ALA A 123 -16.45 1.44 -4.21
N GLN A 124 -16.91 0.86 -5.31
CA GLN A 124 -18.33 0.80 -5.67
C GLN A 124 -19.17 0.05 -4.62
N TYR A 125 -18.67 -1.08 -4.13
CA TYR A 125 -19.33 -1.84 -3.07
C TYR A 125 -19.55 -0.99 -1.81
N ARG A 126 -18.52 -0.28 -1.33
CA ARG A 126 -18.63 0.55 -0.12
C ARG A 126 -19.64 1.67 -0.27
N GLU A 127 -19.68 2.31 -1.44
CA GLU A 127 -20.66 3.35 -1.73
C GLU A 127 -22.08 2.80 -1.73
N LEU A 128 -22.30 1.69 -2.43
CA LEU A 128 -23.61 1.05 -2.51
C LEU A 128 -24.04 0.43 -1.17
N GLU A 129 -23.13 -0.12 -0.38
CA GLU A 129 -23.44 -0.65 0.96
C GLU A 129 -23.96 0.44 1.89
N ALA A 130 -23.41 1.65 1.82
CA ALA A 130 -23.91 2.78 2.59
C ALA A 130 -25.37 3.10 2.22
N PHE A 131 -25.70 3.09 0.93
CA PHE A 131 -27.07 3.31 0.43
C PHE A 131 -28.02 2.16 0.77
N SER A 132 -27.56 0.92 0.72
CA SER A 132 -28.39 -0.26 0.96
C SER A 132 -29.02 -0.30 2.34
N LYS A 133 -28.38 0.36 3.32
CA LYS A 133 -28.93 0.47 4.69
C LYS A 133 -30.19 1.34 4.79
N PHE A 134 -30.44 2.16 3.77
CA PHE A 134 -31.54 3.12 3.75
C PHE A 134 -32.62 2.79 2.70
N SER A 135 -32.40 1.84 1.81
CA SER A 135 -33.32 1.47 0.74
C SER A 135 -33.79 0.03 0.88
N SER A 136 -35.10 -0.16 0.92
CA SER A 136 -35.75 -1.48 0.97
C SER A 136 -35.89 -2.15 -0.42
N ASP A 137 -35.90 -1.36 -1.49
CA ASP A 137 -36.03 -1.82 -2.87
C ASP A 137 -34.75 -1.54 -3.65
N MET A 138 -33.96 -2.59 -3.90
CA MET A 138 -32.78 -2.53 -4.75
C MET A 138 -33.07 -3.20 -6.09
N ASP A 139 -32.59 -2.57 -7.16
CA ASP A 139 -32.61 -3.22 -8.47
C ASP A 139 -31.66 -4.43 -8.50
N PRO A 140 -31.92 -5.43 -9.38
CA PRO A 140 -31.12 -6.66 -9.44
C PRO A 140 -29.64 -6.43 -9.71
N ILE A 141 -29.27 -5.39 -10.48
CA ILE A 141 -27.87 -5.09 -10.85
C ILE A 141 -27.12 -4.59 -9.61
N THR A 142 -27.72 -3.66 -8.87
CA THR A 142 -27.16 -3.15 -7.61
C THR A 142 -26.99 -4.27 -6.58
N ALA A 143 -27.99 -5.17 -6.46
CA ALA A 143 -27.89 -6.31 -5.57
C ALA A 143 -26.74 -7.26 -5.93
N MET A 144 -26.53 -7.54 -7.21
CA MET A 144 -25.40 -8.35 -7.69
C MET A 144 -24.05 -7.69 -7.40
N THR A 145 -23.96 -6.37 -7.58
CA THR A 145 -22.72 -5.61 -7.31
C THR A 145 -22.38 -5.65 -5.81
N ILE A 146 -23.37 -5.52 -4.95
CA ILE A 146 -23.19 -5.62 -3.50
C ILE A 146 -22.77 -7.03 -3.08
N ASP A 147 -23.40 -8.06 -3.62
CA ASP A 147 -23.05 -9.47 -3.32
C ASP A 147 -21.63 -9.80 -3.75
N LYS A 148 -21.23 -9.40 -4.97
CA LYS A 148 -19.84 -9.53 -5.46
C LYS A 148 -18.84 -8.80 -4.55
N GLY A 149 -19.12 -7.55 -4.22
CA GLY A 149 -18.26 -6.74 -3.37
C GLY A 149 -18.10 -7.30 -1.97
N ARG A 150 -19.18 -7.85 -1.38
CA ARG A 150 -19.16 -8.52 -0.08
C ARG A 150 -18.29 -9.78 -0.12
N LYS A 151 -18.40 -10.61 -1.16
CA LYS A 151 -17.57 -11.80 -1.34
C LYS A 151 -16.10 -11.43 -1.49
N ASN A 152 -15.80 -10.44 -2.31
CA ASN A 152 -14.44 -9.91 -2.48
C ASN A 152 -13.86 -9.40 -1.15
N ALA A 153 -14.65 -8.68 -0.35
CA ALA A 153 -14.21 -8.19 0.96
C ALA A 153 -13.87 -9.34 1.91
N GLN A 154 -14.63 -10.43 1.89
CA GLN A 154 -14.34 -11.62 2.70
C GLN A 154 -13.06 -12.35 2.23
N LEU A 155 -12.84 -12.45 0.91
CA LEU A 155 -11.63 -13.06 0.36
C LEU A 155 -10.35 -12.29 0.72
N LEU A 156 -10.46 -11.00 0.97
CA LEU A 156 -9.33 -10.14 1.35
C LEU A 156 -8.99 -10.21 2.85
N ILE A 157 -9.82 -10.82 3.68
CA ILE A 157 -9.52 -11.03 5.09
C ILE A 157 -8.46 -12.13 5.23
N GLN A 158 -7.39 -11.82 5.96
CA GLN A 158 -6.26 -12.71 6.16
C GLN A 158 -5.98 -12.91 7.65
N PRO A 159 -5.62 -14.15 8.07
CA PRO A 159 -5.08 -14.38 9.40
C PRO A 159 -3.72 -13.69 9.58
N GLN A 160 -3.43 -13.28 10.80
CA GLN A 160 -2.10 -12.75 11.15
C GLN A 160 -1.03 -13.83 10.99
N TYR A 161 0.13 -13.46 10.46
CA TYR A 161 1.28 -14.36 10.23
C TYR A 161 1.01 -15.56 9.30
N SER A 162 0.01 -15.45 8.43
CA SER A 162 -0.30 -16.48 7.43
C SER A 162 -0.24 -15.91 6.01
N PRO A 163 0.95 -15.57 5.50
CA PRO A 163 1.10 -15.04 4.15
C PRO A 163 0.81 -16.14 3.12
N MET A 164 0.13 -15.76 2.05
CA MET A 164 -0.17 -16.65 0.92
C MET A 164 0.82 -16.42 -0.23
N PRO A 165 1.34 -17.49 -0.86
CA PRO A 165 2.09 -17.37 -2.11
C PRO A 165 1.26 -16.67 -3.20
N VAL A 166 1.95 -15.99 -4.13
CA VAL A 166 1.28 -15.19 -5.16
C VAL A 166 0.39 -16.04 -6.08
N GLU A 167 0.76 -17.29 -6.33
CA GLU A 167 -0.02 -18.24 -7.14
C GLU A 167 -1.37 -18.56 -6.49
N GLN A 168 -1.38 -18.75 -5.18
CA GLN A 168 -2.61 -18.98 -4.42
C GLN A 168 -3.49 -17.72 -4.40
N GLN A 169 -2.89 -16.54 -4.23
CA GLN A 169 -3.63 -15.29 -4.29
C GLN A 169 -4.33 -15.10 -5.64
N ILE A 170 -3.64 -15.41 -6.75
CA ILE A 170 -4.22 -15.32 -8.09
C ILE A 170 -5.37 -16.31 -8.26
N ALA A 171 -5.19 -17.57 -7.80
CA ALA A 171 -6.24 -18.58 -7.90
C ALA A 171 -7.50 -18.18 -7.13
N ILE A 172 -7.34 -17.69 -5.89
CA ILE A 172 -8.45 -17.25 -5.04
C ILE A 172 -9.19 -16.05 -5.66
N LEU A 173 -8.46 -15.08 -6.21
CA LEU A 173 -9.06 -13.89 -6.81
C LEU A 173 -9.70 -14.16 -8.17
N TYR A 174 -9.33 -15.26 -8.84
CA TYR A 174 -9.87 -15.63 -10.15
C TYR A 174 -11.19 -16.41 -10.03
N CYS A 175 -11.39 -17.17 -8.95
CA CYS A 175 -12.60 -17.94 -8.68
C CYS A 175 -13.77 -17.07 -8.20
#